data_c4076900a46d4bce0ce3f440a869a857
#
_entry.id   c4076900a46d4bce0ce3f440a869a857
#
_cell.length_a   1.000
_cell.length_b   1.000
_cell.length_c   1.000
_cell.angle_alpha   90.00
_cell.angle_beta   90.00
_cell.angle_gamma   90.00
#
_symmetry.space_group_name_H-M   'P 1'
#
loop_
_entity.id
_entity.type
_entity.pdbx_description
1 polymer ?
#
loop_
_entity_poly.entity_id
_entity_poly.type
_entity_poly.pdbx_seq_one_letter_code
_entity_poly.pdbx_strand_id
1 'polypeptide(L)'
;MMLKTLIAAALSLSFAMPVLAHPEHVEQAPSGDSATQKKPRRVSPGKGKEPHAPLIAYKEDECLGWKLLVNEDLIADKELHKQVLDEVHHQLFRITRILPEEKVKQLQTVPIWLELKNPYSSSCQYHPSASWLKANGYLTEKAKCVDIGSAERFLHETKTRQPFVLLHELAHAYHDQHLGFNHAGIMKAYNAIKEAGNYEEVLFSNGRKVRHYALTDQKEYFAESTEAFFGMNDFYPFVRAELKTHDPAMYEIVKEVWGLNR
;
A
#
# COMPACT_ATOMS: atom_id res chain seq x y z
N MET A 1 73.59 -29.13 3.99
CA MET A 1 72.67 -28.38 4.87
C MET A 1 71.28 -28.54 4.33
N MET A 2 70.50 -29.50 4.90
CA MET A 2 69.17 -29.91 4.42
C MET A 2 68.07 -29.04 5.05
N LEU A 3 67.28 -28.38 4.26
CA LEU A 3 66.11 -27.61 4.67
C LEU A 3 64.88 -28.54 4.64
N LYS A 4 64.32 -28.86 5.78
CA LYS A 4 63.10 -29.69 5.94
C LYS A 4 61.88 -28.84 5.73
N THR A 5 61.06 -29.18 4.75
CA THR A 5 59.75 -28.61 4.48
C THR A 5 58.71 -29.26 5.41
N LEU A 6 58.03 -28.47 6.25
CA LEU A 6 56.89 -28.93 7.06
C LEU A 6 55.62 -28.68 6.21
N ILE A 7 54.90 -29.77 5.95
CA ILE A 7 53.56 -29.74 5.39
C ILE A 7 52.55 -29.74 6.56
N ALA A 8 51.77 -28.67 6.71
CA ALA A 8 50.68 -28.62 7.68
C ALA A 8 49.40 -29.14 6.98
N ALA A 9 48.90 -30.28 7.49
CA ALA A 9 47.59 -30.82 7.09
C ALA A 9 46.48 -30.14 7.87
N ALA A 10 45.58 -29.39 7.19
CA ALA A 10 44.37 -28.88 7.79
C ALA A 10 43.31 -29.97 7.79
N LEU A 11 42.92 -30.42 9.01
CA LEU A 11 41.74 -31.26 9.22
C LEU A 11 40.50 -30.38 9.19
N SER A 12 39.64 -30.55 8.22
CA SER A 12 38.29 -29.99 8.19
C SER A 12 37.32 -30.88 8.99
N LEU A 13 36.92 -30.46 10.19
CA LEU A 13 35.82 -31.09 10.92
C LEU A 13 34.48 -30.58 10.34
N SER A 14 33.78 -31.43 9.62
CA SER A 14 32.38 -31.23 9.27
C SER A 14 31.49 -31.60 10.46
N PHE A 15 30.90 -30.60 11.10
CA PHE A 15 29.82 -30.84 12.07
C PHE A 15 28.51 -31.00 11.31
N ALA A 16 28.03 -32.23 11.20
CA ALA A 16 26.66 -32.53 10.78
C ALA A 16 25.74 -32.33 12.01
N MET A 17 24.87 -31.32 11.96
CA MET A 17 23.78 -31.22 12.94
C MET A 17 22.65 -32.18 12.56
N PRO A 18 22.03 -32.88 13.49
CA PRO A 18 20.87 -33.70 13.20
C PRO A 18 19.64 -32.81 12.96
N VAL A 19 18.99 -33.03 11.82
CA VAL A 19 17.66 -32.49 11.53
C VAL A 19 16.67 -33.21 12.41
N LEU A 20 16.10 -32.52 13.40
CA LEU A 20 14.94 -32.99 14.16
C LEU A 20 13.71 -32.92 13.26
N ALA A 21 13.25 -34.07 12.79
CA ALA A 21 11.96 -34.21 12.12
C ALA A 21 10.84 -34.06 13.15
N HIS A 22 9.98 -33.04 12.98
CA HIS A 22 8.72 -32.95 13.68
C HIS A 22 7.67 -33.81 12.96
N PRO A 23 6.82 -34.56 13.69
CA PRO A 23 5.79 -35.40 13.07
C PRO A 23 4.70 -34.54 12.45
N GLU A 24 4.40 -34.89 11.19
CA GLU A 24 3.27 -34.33 10.45
C GLU A 24 1.94 -34.77 11.09
N HIS A 25 1.20 -33.82 11.66
CA HIS A 25 -0.24 -33.95 11.80
C HIS A 25 -0.89 -33.26 10.61
N VAL A 26 -1.17 -34.03 9.58
CA VAL A 26 -2.04 -33.63 8.48
C VAL A 26 -3.47 -33.74 8.97
N GLU A 27 -4.03 -32.66 9.47
CA GLU A 27 -5.45 -32.50 9.65
C GLU A 27 -6.05 -31.98 8.34
N GLN A 28 -6.75 -32.85 7.63
CA GLN A 28 -7.50 -32.52 6.41
C GLN A 28 -8.65 -31.58 6.80
N ALA A 29 -8.52 -30.31 6.43
CA ALA A 29 -9.63 -29.36 6.45
C ALA A 29 -10.61 -29.69 5.30
N PRO A 30 -11.95 -29.58 5.54
CA PRO A 30 -12.97 -29.93 4.57
C PRO A 30 -12.94 -29.01 3.35
N SER A 31 -13.03 -29.62 2.17
CA SER A 31 -13.25 -28.98 0.89
C SER A 31 -14.63 -28.30 0.89
N GLY A 32 -14.65 -26.97 0.91
CA GLY A 32 -15.88 -26.20 0.82
C GLY A 32 -15.60 -24.73 0.52
N ASP A 33 -16.14 -24.30 -0.60
CA ASP A 33 -16.37 -22.93 -1.05
C ASP A 33 -15.20 -22.10 -1.56
N SER A 34 -15.23 -21.96 -2.88
CA SER A 34 -14.64 -20.91 -3.70
C SER A 34 -15.13 -19.51 -3.26
N ALA A 35 -14.62 -19.02 -2.13
CA ALA A 35 -14.79 -17.63 -1.75
C ALA A 35 -13.74 -16.80 -2.49
N THR A 36 -14.13 -16.24 -3.62
CA THR A 36 -13.46 -15.09 -4.25
C THR A 36 -13.30 -14.02 -3.17
N GLN A 37 -12.09 -13.86 -2.60
CA GLN A 37 -11.78 -12.72 -1.75
C GLN A 37 -11.82 -11.46 -2.62
N LYS A 38 -13.01 -10.86 -2.67
CA LYS A 38 -13.14 -9.47 -3.08
C LYS A 38 -12.38 -8.64 -2.03
N LYS A 39 -11.43 -7.78 -2.43
CA LYS A 39 -11.02 -6.62 -1.64
C LYS A 39 -12.30 -6.04 -1.04
N PRO A 40 -12.32 -5.49 0.17
CA PRO A 40 -13.57 -4.98 0.73
C PRO A 40 -14.23 -4.09 -0.32
N ARG A 41 -15.35 -4.56 -0.81
CA ARG A 41 -16.16 -3.91 -1.83
C ARG A 41 -16.33 -2.47 -1.33
N ARG A 42 -15.92 -1.46 -2.14
CA ARG A 42 -16.33 -0.08 -1.89
C ARG A 42 -17.80 -0.12 -1.52
N VAL A 43 -18.10 0.13 -0.25
CA VAL A 43 -19.48 0.09 0.23
C VAL A 43 -20.14 1.30 -0.40
N SER A 44 -20.85 1.09 -1.50
CA SER A 44 -21.78 2.12 -1.99
C SER A 44 -22.75 2.43 -0.86
N PRO A 45 -22.94 3.69 -0.46
CA PRO A 45 -23.89 4.04 0.57
C PRO A 45 -25.26 3.54 0.15
N GLY A 46 -25.84 2.61 0.92
CA GLY A 46 -27.23 2.22 0.77
C GLY A 46 -28.10 3.45 1.04
N LYS A 47 -29.23 3.55 0.36
CA LYS A 47 -30.27 4.55 0.68
C LYS A 47 -30.56 4.51 2.18
N GLY A 48 -30.27 5.64 2.91
CA GLY A 48 -30.58 5.76 4.33
C GLY A 48 -29.37 5.78 5.28
N LYS A 49 -28.13 5.98 4.81
CA LYS A 49 -27.00 6.19 5.70
C LYS A 49 -26.99 7.62 6.28
N GLU A 50 -26.61 7.73 7.57
CA GLU A 50 -26.42 9.01 8.24
C GLU A 50 -25.45 9.90 7.46
N PRO A 51 -25.69 11.20 7.40
CA PRO A 51 -24.77 12.14 6.75
C PRO A 51 -23.43 12.13 7.47
N HIS A 52 -22.37 12.42 6.71
CA HIS A 52 -21.02 12.60 7.25
C HIS A 52 -20.99 13.68 8.34
N ALA A 53 -20.08 13.56 9.30
CA ALA A 53 -19.86 14.58 10.30
C ALA A 53 -19.61 15.95 9.62
N PRO A 54 -20.15 17.05 10.16
CA PRO A 54 -19.91 18.38 9.59
C PRO A 54 -18.44 18.76 9.70
N LEU A 55 -17.94 19.61 8.79
CA LEU A 55 -16.54 20.05 8.73
C LEU A 55 -16.03 20.66 10.04
N ILE A 56 -16.91 21.29 10.82
CA ILE A 56 -16.60 21.85 12.14
C ILE A 56 -16.15 20.80 13.18
N ALA A 57 -16.42 19.53 12.93
CA ALA A 57 -16.00 18.41 13.78
C ALA A 57 -14.55 17.96 13.53
N TYR A 58 -13.77 18.70 12.75
CA TYR A 58 -12.36 18.39 12.47
C TYR A 58 -11.45 19.50 12.94
N LYS A 59 -10.30 19.13 13.49
CA LYS A 59 -9.21 20.04 13.83
C LYS A 59 -8.06 19.88 12.86
N GLU A 60 -7.46 21.00 12.50
CA GLU A 60 -6.24 21.01 11.71
C GLU A 60 -5.03 20.67 12.57
N ASP A 61 -4.15 19.85 12.03
CA ASP A 61 -2.85 19.49 12.57
C ASP A 61 -1.85 19.37 11.42
N GLU A 62 -0.57 19.16 11.71
CA GLU A 62 0.48 19.01 10.73
C GLU A 62 1.40 17.84 11.07
N CYS A 63 1.80 17.08 10.07
CA CYS A 63 2.80 16.03 10.22
C CYS A 63 3.78 16.06 9.04
N LEU A 64 5.06 16.39 9.32
CA LEU A 64 6.15 16.41 8.33
C LEU A 64 5.81 17.22 7.05
N GLY A 65 5.10 18.35 7.21
CA GLY A 65 4.65 19.22 6.12
C GLY A 65 3.33 18.83 5.47
N TRP A 66 2.70 17.72 5.87
CA TRP A 66 1.33 17.38 5.45
C TRP A 66 0.30 17.99 6.39
N LYS A 67 -0.72 18.63 5.80
CA LYS A 67 -1.90 19.06 6.54
C LYS A 67 -2.73 17.82 6.91
N LEU A 68 -3.07 17.71 8.20
CA LEU A 68 -3.97 16.70 8.73
C LEU A 68 -5.30 17.35 9.13
N LEU A 69 -6.42 16.68 8.85
CA LEU A 69 -7.76 17.04 9.35
C LEU A 69 -8.25 15.92 10.25
N VAL A 70 -8.17 16.12 11.55
CA VAL A 70 -8.43 15.08 12.56
C VAL A 70 -9.83 15.23 13.12
N ASN A 71 -10.64 14.17 13.02
CA ASN A 71 -12.00 14.15 13.56
C ASN A 71 -11.99 14.28 15.09
N GLU A 72 -12.90 15.07 15.67
CA GLU A 72 -12.97 15.32 17.12
C GLU A 72 -13.26 14.06 17.92
N ASP A 73 -14.03 13.09 17.37
CA ASP A 73 -14.29 11.81 18.04
C ASP A 73 -13.00 10.97 18.14
N LEU A 74 -12.13 11.02 17.13
CA LEU A 74 -10.82 10.38 17.21
C LEU A 74 -9.93 11.07 18.26
N ILE A 75 -9.95 12.42 18.33
CA ILE A 75 -9.18 13.18 19.33
C ILE A 75 -9.64 12.84 20.75
N ALA A 76 -10.93 12.58 20.95
CA ALA A 76 -11.49 12.19 22.24
C ALA A 76 -10.97 10.83 22.74
N ASP A 77 -10.68 9.88 21.82
CA ASP A 77 -9.99 8.62 22.11
C ASP A 77 -8.47 8.84 22.07
N LYS A 78 -7.91 9.32 23.18
CA LYS A 78 -6.50 9.74 23.27
C LYS A 78 -5.51 8.64 22.90
N GLU A 79 -5.79 7.41 23.27
CA GLU A 79 -4.88 6.29 23.02
C GLU A 79 -4.88 5.91 21.53
N LEU A 80 -6.06 5.75 20.95
CA LEU A 80 -6.19 5.43 19.53
C LEU A 80 -5.68 6.59 18.65
N HIS A 81 -5.99 7.83 19.02
CA HIS A 81 -5.48 9.02 18.33
C HIS A 81 -3.96 9.04 18.30
N LYS A 82 -3.30 8.80 19.46
CA LYS A 82 -1.85 8.71 19.52
C LYS A 82 -1.29 7.63 18.61
N GLN A 83 -1.86 6.42 18.65
CA GLN A 83 -1.40 5.30 17.81
C GLN A 83 -1.53 5.61 16.32
N VAL A 84 -2.63 6.24 15.90
CA VAL A 84 -2.83 6.64 14.50
C VAL A 84 -1.83 7.70 14.07
N LEU A 85 -1.59 8.73 14.89
CA LEU A 85 -0.60 9.76 14.59
C LEU A 85 0.82 9.18 14.50
N ASP A 86 1.20 8.26 15.42
CA ASP A 86 2.49 7.59 15.39
C ASP A 86 2.66 6.80 14.07
N GLU A 87 1.63 6.08 13.61
CA GLU A 87 1.67 5.31 12.36
C GLU A 87 1.70 6.22 11.13
N VAL A 88 0.89 7.28 11.09
CA VAL A 88 0.91 8.28 10.01
C VAL A 88 2.28 8.92 9.92
N HIS A 89 2.85 9.35 11.06
CA HIS A 89 4.21 9.90 11.12
C HIS A 89 5.25 8.89 10.58
N HIS A 90 5.16 7.63 11.02
CA HIS A 90 6.06 6.58 10.55
C HIS A 90 6.03 6.42 9.03
N GLN A 91 4.84 6.34 8.42
CA GLN A 91 4.70 6.17 6.98
C GLN A 91 5.15 7.43 6.21
N LEU A 92 4.75 8.62 6.66
CA LEU A 92 5.17 9.88 6.03
C LEU A 92 6.69 10.08 6.13
N PHE A 93 7.31 9.74 7.28
CA PHE A 93 8.76 9.77 7.42
C PHE A 93 9.45 8.84 6.42
N ARG A 94 8.95 7.63 6.23
CA ARG A 94 9.48 6.71 5.20
C ARG A 94 9.36 7.31 3.81
N ILE A 95 8.23 7.93 3.47
CA ILE A 95 8.01 8.60 2.17
C ILE A 95 9.03 9.72 1.96
N THR A 96 9.32 10.55 2.97
CA THR A 96 10.33 11.61 2.84
C THR A 96 11.75 11.08 2.63
N ARG A 97 12.01 9.83 3.02
CA ARG A 97 13.34 9.19 2.89
C ARG A 97 13.54 8.50 1.55
N ILE A 98 12.48 8.05 0.90
CA ILE A 98 12.54 7.22 -0.31
C ILE A 98 12.26 7.99 -1.59
N LEU A 99 11.54 9.11 -1.51
CA LEU A 99 11.21 9.94 -2.66
C LEU A 99 12.14 11.18 -2.76
N PRO A 100 12.38 11.69 -3.98
CA PRO A 100 13.03 12.98 -4.17
C PRO A 100 12.25 14.11 -3.49
N GLU A 101 12.97 15.10 -2.94
CA GLU A 101 12.38 16.24 -2.21
C GLU A 101 11.27 16.96 -2.99
N GLU A 102 11.47 17.15 -4.30
CA GLU A 102 10.46 17.77 -5.17
C GLU A 102 9.16 16.97 -5.19
N LYS A 103 9.24 15.63 -5.25
CA LYS A 103 8.07 14.75 -5.22
C LYS A 103 7.39 14.78 -3.87
N VAL A 104 8.16 14.81 -2.78
CA VAL A 104 7.62 14.98 -1.42
C VAL A 104 6.83 16.29 -1.32
N LYS A 105 7.39 17.42 -1.78
CA LYS A 105 6.69 18.72 -1.79
C LYS A 105 5.37 18.69 -2.58
N GLN A 106 5.34 17.98 -3.71
CA GLN A 106 4.12 17.79 -4.47
C GLN A 106 3.08 16.97 -3.70
N LEU A 107 3.50 15.91 -3.00
CA LEU A 107 2.61 15.08 -2.19
C LEU A 107 2.12 15.80 -0.91
N GLN A 108 2.91 16.71 -0.34
CA GLN A 108 2.54 17.52 0.82
C GLN A 108 1.37 18.48 0.54
N THR A 109 1.04 18.74 -0.73
CA THR A 109 -0.17 19.51 -1.09
C THR A 109 -1.46 18.72 -0.93
N VAL A 110 -1.39 17.41 -0.70
CA VAL A 110 -2.54 16.51 -0.54
C VAL A 110 -2.89 16.38 0.94
N PRO A 111 -4.01 16.96 1.42
CA PRO A 111 -4.42 16.83 2.80
C PRO A 111 -4.78 15.39 3.16
N ILE A 112 -4.60 15.03 4.42
CA ILE A 112 -4.94 13.71 4.95
C ILE A 112 -5.99 13.87 6.03
N TRP A 113 -7.12 13.17 5.89
CA TRP A 113 -8.21 13.14 6.84
C TRP A 113 -8.11 11.91 7.72
N LEU A 114 -8.28 12.09 9.04
CA LEU A 114 -8.21 11.02 10.05
C LEU A 114 -9.56 10.89 10.75
N GLU A 115 -10.18 9.74 10.61
CA GLU A 115 -11.50 9.42 11.18
C GLU A 115 -11.39 8.37 12.27
N LEU A 116 -12.18 8.50 13.33
CA LEU A 116 -12.40 7.39 14.26
C LEU A 116 -13.04 6.21 13.50
N LYS A 117 -14.17 6.46 12.87
CA LYS A 117 -14.89 5.49 12.04
C LYS A 117 -15.87 6.20 11.11
N ASN A 118 -15.59 6.15 9.83
CA ASN A 118 -16.45 6.67 8.80
C ASN A 118 -17.39 5.55 8.30
N PRO A 119 -18.71 5.75 8.24
CA PRO A 119 -19.64 4.74 7.79
C PRO A 119 -19.50 4.39 6.30
N TYR A 120 -18.82 5.22 5.53
CA TYR A 120 -18.67 5.07 4.07
C TYR A 120 -17.32 4.52 3.64
N SER A 121 -16.27 4.73 4.43
CA SER A 121 -14.91 4.29 4.14
C SER A 121 -14.50 3.13 5.05
N SER A 122 -13.77 2.21 4.49
CA SER A 122 -13.36 1.02 5.23
C SER A 122 -11.93 1.10 5.79
N SER A 123 -11.05 1.89 5.19
CA SER A 123 -9.65 2.00 5.58
C SER A 123 -9.06 3.32 5.10
N CYS A 124 -8.09 3.28 4.18
CA CYS A 124 -7.47 4.43 3.55
C CYS A 124 -7.91 4.53 2.09
N GLN A 125 -8.16 5.74 1.57
CA GLN A 125 -8.51 5.95 0.16
C GLN A 125 -8.29 7.39 -0.29
N TYR A 126 -7.81 7.56 -1.52
CA TYR A 126 -7.77 8.85 -2.20
C TYR A 126 -9.11 9.14 -2.89
N HIS A 127 -9.58 10.38 -2.82
CA HIS A 127 -10.82 10.83 -3.43
C HIS A 127 -10.59 11.77 -4.63
N PRO A 128 -10.68 11.29 -5.87
CA PRO A 128 -10.41 12.14 -7.04
C PRO A 128 -11.54 13.12 -7.40
N SER A 129 -12.78 12.92 -6.94
CA SER A 129 -13.98 13.58 -7.47
C SER A 129 -14.94 14.10 -6.41
N ALA A 130 -15.13 15.43 -6.35
CA ALA A 130 -16.14 16.05 -5.48
C ALA A 130 -17.57 15.65 -5.85
N SER A 131 -17.87 15.50 -7.15
CA SER A 131 -19.21 15.07 -7.59
C SER A 131 -19.54 13.65 -7.16
N TRP A 132 -18.55 12.75 -7.20
CA TRP A 132 -18.72 11.39 -6.69
C TRP A 132 -18.93 11.37 -5.16
N LEU A 133 -18.13 12.15 -4.42
CA LEU A 133 -18.28 12.30 -2.97
C LEU A 133 -19.69 12.76 -2.61
N LYS A 134 -20.18 13.83 -3.25
CA LYS A 134 -21.53 14.35 -3.05
C LYS A 134 -22.61 13.29 -3.32
N ALA A 135 -22.50 12.57 -4.44
CA ALA A 135 -23.46 11.54 -4.82
C ALA A 135 -23.46 10.34 -3.86
N ASN A 136 -22.38 10.13 -3.09
CA ASN A 136 -22.21 9.02 -2.17
C ASN A 136 -22.27 9.41 -0.68
N GLY A 137 -22.67 10.65 -0.35
CA GLY A 137 -22.91 11.11 1.02
C GLY A 137 -21.64 11.50 1.80
N TYR A 138 -20.50 11.66 1.13
CA TYR A 138 -19.27 12.15 1.74
C TYR A 138 -19.20 13.67 1.76
N LEU A 139 -18.35 14.23 2.62
CA LEU A 139 -17.94 15.63 2.55
C LEU A 139 -17.22 15.89 1.21
N THR A 140 -17.67 16.89 0.48
CA THR A 140 -17.09 17.27 -0.84
C THR A 140 -15.68 17.83 -0.69
N GLU A 141 -15.35 18.37 0.49
CA GLU A 141 -14.05 18.92 0.90
C GLU A 141 -12.95 17.86 0.94
N LYS A 142 -13.31 16.56 1.02
CA LYS A 142 -12.37 15.45 0.90
C LYS A 142 -11.91 15.20 -0.55
N ALA A 143 -12.42 15.95 -1.53
CA ALA A 143 -11.95 15.84 -2.91
C ALA A 143 -10.46 16.21 -3.00
N LYS A 144 -9.70 15.41 -3.75
CA LYS A 144 -8.23 15.52 -3.89
C LYS A 144 -7.44 15.31 -2.58
N CYS A 145 -8.05 14.64 -1.61
CA CYS A 145 -7.44 14.31 -0.32
C CYS A 145 -7.34 12.79 -0.13
N VAL A 146 -6.47 12.38 0.78
CA VAL A 146 -6.46 11.01 1.33
C VAL A 146 -7.36 10.98 2.55
N ASP A 147 -8.18 9.95 2.68
CA ASP A 147 -9.13 9.75 3.78
C ASP A 147 -8.83 8.43 4.50
N ILE A 148 -8.32 8.50 5.72
CA ILE A 148 -8.17 7.36 6.62
C ILE A 148 -9.50 7.21 7.36
N GLY A 149 -10.42 6.47 6.75
CA GLY A 149 -11.81 6.40 7.17
C GLY A 149 -12.10 5.52 8.39
N SER A 150 -11.11 4.81 8.92
CA SER A 150 -11.21 4.03 10.16
C SER A 150 -9.84 3.88 10.80
N ALA A 151 -9.65 4.49 11.95
CA ALA A 151 -8.44 4.46 12.74
C ALA A 151 -7.96 3.03 13.07
N GLU A 152 -8.84 2.22 13.66
CA GLU A 152 -8.51 0.83 14.03
C GLU A 152 -8.14 -0.02 12.82
N ARG A 153 -8.88 0.14 11.73
CA ARG A 153 -8.65 -0.65 10.53
C ARG A 153 -7.36 -0.27 9.81
N PHE A 154 -7.07 1.03 9.74
CA PHE A 154 -5.80 1.53 9.24
C PHE A 154 -4.63 0.91 10.01
N LEU A 155 -4.64 0.99 11.35
CA LEU A 155 -3.61 0.40 12.21
C LEU A 155 -3.49 -1.12 12.03
N HIS A 156 -4.61 -1.83 11.83
CA HIS A 156 -4.58 -3.26 11.57
C HIS A 156 -3.96 -3.59 10.21
N GLU A 157 -4.39 -2.91 9.15
CA GLU A 157 -3.92 -3.17 7.78
C GLU A 157 -2.45 -2.82 7.59
N THR A 158 -1.97 -1.73 8.18
CA THR A 158 -0.56 -1.34 8.09
C THR A 158 0.38 -2.35 8.76
N LYS A 159 -0.05 -2.95 9.87
CA LYS A 159 0.72 -3.96 10.61
C LYS A 159 0.69 -5.35 9.97
N THR A 160 -0.37 -5.69 9.25
CA THR A 160 -0.59 -7.08 8.84
C THR A 160 -0.46 -7.32 7.34
N ARG A 161 -0.68 -6.31 6.51
CA ARG A 161 -0.82 -6.52 5.07
C ARG A 161 -0.26 -5.41 4.20
N GLN A 162 -0.61 -4.15 4.47
CA GLN A 162 -0.27 -3.00 3.62
C GLN A 162 0.56 -1.93 4.35
N PRO A 163 1.84 -2.21 4.65
CA PRO A 163 2.69 -1.27 5.39
C PRO A 163 3.02 0.02 4.61
N PHE A 164 2.61 0.12 3.36
CA PHE A 164 2.78 1.29 2.49
C PHE A 164 1.45 1.85 1.96
N VAL A 165 0.32 1.55 2.62
CA VAL A 165 -1.01 1.99 2.16
C VAL A 165 -1.10 3.51 1.97
N LEU A 166 -0.43 4.31 2.79
CA LEU A 166 -0.43 5.76 2.65
C LEU A 166 0.33 6.21 1.39
N LEU A 167 1.44 5.54 1.04
CA LEU A 167 2.13 5.77 -0.23
C LEU A 167 1.25 5.35 -1.43
N HIS A 168 0.49 4.25 -1.31
CA HIS A 168 -0.47 3.82 -2.32
C HIS A 168 -1.49 4.92 -2.63
N GLU A 169 -2.14 5.47 -1.60
CA GLU A 169 -3.15 6.52 -1.78
C GLU A 169 -2.54 7.85 -2.27
N LEU A 170 -1.34 8.18 -1.81
CA LEU A 170 -0.60 9.33 -2.33
C LEU A 170 -0.12 9.11 -3.77
N ALA A 171 0.14 7.88 -4.20
CA ALA A 171 0.41 7.58 -5.61
C ALA A 171 -0.82 7.80 -6.49
N HIS A 172 -2.04 7.45 -6.01
CA HIS A 172 -3.27 7.84 -6.69
C HIS A 172 -3.41 9.36 -6.81
N ALA A 173 -3.10 10.10 -5.73
CA ALA A 173 -3.12 11.56 -5.75
C ALA A 173 -2.14 12.13 -6.78
N TYR A 174 -0.92 11.59 -6.83
CA TYR A 174 0.11 11.98 -7.79
C TYR A 174 -0.31 11.67 -9.22
N HIS A 175 -0.86 10.46 -9.46
CA HIS A 175 -1.36 10.04 -10.77
C HIS A 175 -2.48 10.96 -11.27
N ASP A 176 -3.43 11.33 -10.39
CA ASP A 176 -4.54 12.22 -10.72
C ASP A 176 -4.09 13.67 -10.99
N GLN A 177 -3.28 14.24 -10.08
CA GLN A 177 -3.04 15.68 -10.04
C GLN A 177 -1.84 16.13 -10.86
N HIS A 178 -0.87 15.24 -11.13
CA HIS A 178 0.37 15.58 -11.83
C HIS A 178 0.56 14.86 -13.17
N LEU A 179 0.07 13.61 -13.30
CA LEU A 179 0.23 12.83 -14.54
C LEU A 179 -1.04 12.82 -15.40
N GLY A 180 -2.21 12.88 -14.75
CA GLY A 180 -3.49 12.54 -15.35
C GLY A 180 -3.70 11.02 -15.46
N PHE A 181 -4.90 10.53 -15.13
CA PHE A 181 -5.22 9.09 -15.14
C PHE A 181 -5.11 8.40 -16.51
N ASN A 182 -4.97 9.18 -17.56
CA ASN A 182 -4.78 8.68 -18.94
C ASN A 182 -3.31 8.79 -19.38
N HIS A 183 -2.35 8.82 -18.45
CA HIS A 183 -0.92 8.88 -18.78
C HIS A 183 -0.54 7.76 -19.76
N ALA A 184 -0.02 8.14 -20.95
CA ALA A 184 0.13 7.22 -22.07
C ALA A 184 1.03 6.00 -21.77
N GLY A 185 2.13 6.21 -21.04
CA GLY A 185 3.04 5.13 -20.65
C GLY A 185 2.37 4.11 -19.72
N ILE A 186 1.66 4.60 -18.68
CA ILE A 186 0.96 3.74 -17.72
C ILE A 186 -0.17 2.97 -18.42
N MET A 187 -0.96 3.65 -19.26
CA MET A 187 -2.03 3.01 -20.03
C MET A 187 -1.51 1.92 -20.96
N LYS A 188 -0.39 2.18 -21.65
CA LYS A 188 0.25 1.19 -22.54
C LYS A 188 0.70 -0.04 -21.77
N ALA A 189 1.40 0.15 -20.64
CA ALA A 189 1.86 -0.95 -19.80
C ALA A 189 0.69 -1.74 -19.19
N TYR A 190 -0.36 -1.05 -18.71
CA TYR A 190 -1.58 -1.67 -18.19
C TYR A 190 -2.27 -2.57 -19.21
N ASN A 191 -2.42 -2.11 -20.44
CA ASN A 191 -3.01 -2.93 -21.51
C ASN A 191 -2.14 -4.15 -21.83
N ALA A 192 -0.82 -3.98 -21.85
CA ALA A 192 0.11 -5.09 -22.09
C ALA A 192 0.03 -6.20 -21.04
N ILE A 193 -0.05 -5.86 -19.73
CA ILE A 193 -0.20 -6.88 -18.66
C ILE A 193 -1.54 -7.62 -18.72
N LYS A 194 -2.60 -6.93 -19.15
CA LYS A 194 -3.91 -7.57 -19.36
C LYS A 194 -3.88 -8.59 -20.50
N GLU A 195 -3.19 -8.28 -21.58
CA GLU A 195 -3.01 -9.19 -22.71
C GLU A 195 -2.09 -10.37 -22.35
N ALA A 196 -1.02 -10.11 -21.59
CA ALA A 196 -0.06 -11.13 -21.17
C ALA A 196 -0.64 -12.12 -20.13
N GLY A 197 -1.63 -11.69 -19.34
CA GLY A 197 -2.27 -12.51 -18.30
C GLY A 197 -1.38 -12.88 -17.10
N ASN A 198 -0.18 -12.31 -16.99
CA ASN A 198 0.80 -12.64 -15.94
C ASN A 198 0.41 -12.13 -14.53
N TYR A 199 -0.64 -11.34 -14.40
CA TYR A 199 -1.21 -10.87 -13.13
C TYR A 199 -2.54 -11.57 -12.76
N GLU A 200 -3.02 -12.52 -13.57
CA GLU A 200 -4.31 -13.20 -13.29
C GLU A 200 -4.21 -14.20 -12.12
N GLU A 201 -3.02 -14.76 -11.87
CA GLU A 201 -2.80 -15.70 -10.77
C GLU A 201 -1.43 -15.45 -10.13
N VAL A 202 -1.38 -14.55 -9.15
CA VAL A 202 -0.17 -14.18 -8.42
C VAL A 202 -0.28 -14.56 -6.95
N LEU A 203 0.86 -14.68 -6.27
CA LEU A 203 0.90 -14.92 -4.84
C LEU A 203 0.40 -13.67 -4.09
N PHE A 204 -0.49 -13.85 -3.13
CA PHE A 204 -0.93 -12.85 -2.17
C PHE A 204 -0.21 -13.06 -0.83
N SER A 205 -0.05 -12.02 -0.03
CA SER A 205 0.70 -12.04 1.24
C SER A 205 0.25 -13.12 2.24
N ASN A 206 -0.96 -13.67 2.10
CA ASN A 206 -1.46 -14.77 2.91
C ASN A 206 -1.14 -16.19 2.35
N GLY A 207 -0.29 -16.27 1.31
CA GLY A 207 0.14 -17.51 0.70
C GLY A 207 -0.80 -18.08 -0.39
N ARG A 208 -1.94 -17.44 -0.66
CA ARG A 208 -2.86 -17.87 -1.73
C ARG A 208 -2.49 -17.26 -3.06
N LYS A 209 -2.79 -17.97 -4.15
CA LYS A 209 -2.78 -17.41 -5.50
C LYS A 209 -4.12 -16.78 -5.82
N VAL A 210 -4.07 -15.54 -6.28
CA VAL A 210 -5.26 -14.73 -6.59
C VAL A 210 -4.99 -13.81 -7.77
N ARG A 211 -6.04 -13.27 -8.36
CA ARG A 211 -5.95 -12.20 -9.33
C ARG A 211 -5.42 -10.93 -8.68
N HIS A 212 -4.36 -10.35 -9.24
CA HIS A 212 -3.75 -9.12 -8.71
C HIS A 212 -4.73 -7.95 -8.75
N TYR A 213 -4.71 -7.14 -7.71
CA TYR A 213 -5.59 -5.96 -7.63
C TYR A 213 -5.26 -4.88 -8.67
N ALA A 214 -4.01 -4.80 -9.11
CA ALA A 214 -3.55 -3.97 -10.23
C ALA A 214 -4.37 -4.14 -11.52
N LEU A 215 -4.99 -5.33 -11.74
CA LEU A 215 -5.86 -5.56 -12.89
C LEU A 215 -7.26 -4.90 -12.78
N THR A 216 -7.55 -4.19 -11.70
CA THR A 216 -8.80 -3.44 -11.53
C THR A 216 -8.89 -2.27 -12.52
N ASP A 217 -7.86 -1.42 -12.53
CA ASP A 217 -7.67 -0.35 -13.51
C ASP A 217 -6.21 0.15 -13.48
N GLN A 218 -5.85 1.06 -14.41
CA GLN A 218 -4.49 1.60 -14.52
C GLN A 218 -4.06 2.42 -13.28
N LYS A 219 -5.01 2.89 -12.48
CA LYS A 219 -4.71 3.67 -11.27
C LYS A 219 -4.19 2.75 -10.17
N GLU A 220 -4.91 1.63 -9.96
CA GLU A 220 -4.48 0.59 -9.04
C GLU A 220 -3.14 -0.02 -9.49
N TYR A 221 -2.98 -0.26 -10.79
CA TYR A 221 -1.72 -0.76 -11.34
C TYR A 221 -0.52 0.15 -11.01
N PHE A 222 -0.67 1.47 -11.16
CA PHE A 222 0.38 2.42 -10.81
C PHE A 222 0.66 2.45 -9.30
N ALA A 223 -0.39 2.47 -8.47
CA ALA A 223 -0.25 2.54 -7.01
C ALA A 223 0.37 1.25 -6.43
N GLU A 224 -0.11 0.07 -6.82
CA GLU A 224 0.44 -1.24 -6.42
C GLU A 224 1.92 -1.38 -6.83
N SER A 225 2.26 -0.95 -8.07
CA SER A 225 3.64 -0.97 -8.55
C SER A 225 4.54 0.03 -7.81
N THR A 226 4.00 1.16 -7.35
CA THR A 226 4.71 2.13 -6.51
C THR A 226 5.02 1.52 -5.14
N GLU A 227 4.07 0.81 -4.52
CA GLU A 227 4.32 0.07 -3.27
C GLU A 227 5.45 -0.96 -3.43
N ALA A 228 5.37 -1.81 -4.47
CA ALA A 228 6.40 -2.81 -4.75
C ALA A 228 7.77 -2.18 -5.02
N PHE A 229 7.81 -1.03 -5.69
CA PHE A 229 9.07 -0.37 -6.04
C PHE A 229 9.78 0.26 -4.83
N PHE A 230 9.05 0.90 -3.94
CA PHE A 230 9.63 1.65 -2.80
C PHE A 230 9.60 0.88 -1.49
N GLY A 231 8.80 -0.16 -1.37
CA GLY A 231 8.60 -0.85 -0.13
C GLY A 231 8.18 -2.30 -0.28
N MET A 232 6.95 -2.57 0.12
CA MET A 232 6.35 -3.91 0.06
C MET A 232 4.88 -3.81 -0.31
N ASN A 233 4.52 -4.53 -1.38
CA ASN A 233 3.13 -4.74 -1.81
C ASN A 233 2.55 -6.01 -1.15
N ASP A 234 1.23 -6.12 -1.07
CA ASP A 234 0.54 -7.31 -0.56
C ASP A 234 0.26 -8.38 -1.65
N PHE A 235 0.51 -8.07 -2.93
CA PHE A 235 0.49 -9.00 -4.07
C PHE A 235 1.88 -9.11 -4.71
N TYR A 236 2.21 -10.30 -5.26
CA TYR A 236 3.41 -10.46 -6.09
C TYR A 236 3.23 -9.74 -7.44
N PRO A 237 4.27 -8.93 -7.76
CA PRO A 237 5.57 -8.71 -7.16
C PRO A 237 5.51 -7.91 -5.86
N PHE A 238 6.11 -8.46 -4.78
CA PHE A 238 6.07 -7.85 -3.45
C PHE A 238 7.06 -6.71 -3.29
N VAL A 239 8.23 -6.83 -3.94
CA VAL A 239 9.36 -5.91 -3.76
C VAL A 239 9.98 -5.50 -5.09
N ARG A 240 10.78 -4.45 -5.05
CA ARG A 240 11.42 -3.81 -6.21
C ARG A 240 12.16 -4.77 -7.15
N ALA A 241 12.89 -5.74 -6.62
CA ALA A 241 13.66 -6.69 -7.43
C ALA A 241 12.73 -7.64 -8.22
N GLU A 242 11.63 -8.04 -7.61
CA GLU A 242 10.61 -8.87 -8.24
C GLU A 242 9.83 -8.08 -9.29
N LEU A 243 9.45 -6.81 -9.00
CA LEU A 243 8.82 -5.93 -9.98
C LEU A 243 9.69 -5.76 -11.22
N LYS A 244 11.00 -5.56 -11.04
CA LYS A 244 11.94 -5.42 -12.16
C LYS A 244 11.98 -6.66 -13.07
N THR A 245 11.81 -7.85 -12.49
CA THR A 245 11.84 -9.12 -13.23
C THR A 245 10.47 -9.45 -13.84
N HIS A 246 9.41 -9.24 -13.07
CA HIS A 246 8.05 -9.61 -13.45
C HIS A 246 7.42 -8.63 -14.44
N ASP A 247 7.66 -7.34 -14.22
CA ASP A 247 7.14 -6.25 -15.05
C ASP A 247 8.19 -5.15 -15.27
N PRO A 248 9.18 -5.41 -16.11
CA PRO A 248 10.26 -4.45 -16.38
C PRO A 248 9.76 -3.15 -17.02
N ALA A 249 8.66 -3.17 -17.75
CA ALA A 249 8.08 -1.97 -18.36
C ALA A 249 7.56 -1.03 -17.28
N MET A 250 6.79 -1.54 -16.33
CA MET A 250 6.27 -0.72 -15.23
C MET A 250 7.35 -0.30 -14.24
N TYR A 251 8.36 -1.14 -14.02
CA TYR A 251 9.54 -0.77 -13.23
C TYR A 251 10.21 0.51 -13.76
N GLU A 252 10.45 0.62 -15.08
CA GLU A 252 11.08 1.81 -15.67
C GLU A 252 10.13 3.02 -15.65
N ILE A 253 8.82 2.82 -15.84
CA ILE A 253 7.82 3.89 -15.73
C ILE A 253 7.78 4.47 -14.30
N VAL A 254 7.72 3.62 -13.27
CA VAL A 254 7.74 4.06 -11.87
C VAL A 254 9.02 4.84 -11.57
N LYS A 255 10.15 4.35 -12.02
CA LYS A 255 11.45 4.99 -11.85
C LYS A 255 11.50 6.38 -12.52
N GLU A 256 10.99 6.50 -13.75
CA GLU A 256 10.90 7.76 -14.49
C GLU A 256 9.96 8.76 -13.79
N VAL A 257 8.75 8.33 -13.50
CA VAL A 257 7.68 9.15 -12.91
C VAL A 257 8.08 9.73 -11.56
N TRP A 258 8.76 8.93 -10.73
CA TRP A 258 9.26 9.39 -9.44
C TRP A 258 10.63 10.08 -9.49
N GLY A 259 11.21 10.29 -10.69
CA GLY A 259 12.43 11.08 -10.87
C GLY A 259 13.72 10.38 -10.48
N LEU A 260 13.80 9.07 -10.59
CA LEU A 260 14.94 8.25 -10.17
C LEU A 260 15.88 7.86 -11.33
N ASN A 261 15.77 8.50 -12.47
CA ASN A 261 16.60 8.25 -13.67
C ASN A 261 17.99 8.95 -13.65
N ARG A 262 18.48 9.35 -12.45
CA ARG A 262 19.80 9.96 -12.29
C ARG A 262 20.86 8.94 -11.92
#